data_536b374aa3b5a950ef4b01caef61850a
#
_entry.id   536b374aa3b5a950ef4b01caef61850a
#
_cell.length_a   1.000
_cell.length_b   1.000
_cell.length_c   1.000
_cell.angle_alpha   90.00
_cell.angle_beta   90.00
_cell.angle_gamma   90.00
#
_symmetry.space_group_name_H-M   'P 1'
#
loop_
_entity.id
_entity.type
_entity.pdbx_description
1 polymer ?
#
loop_
_entity_poly.entity_id
_entity_poly.type
_entity_poly.pdbx_seq_one_letter_code
_entity_poly.pdbx_strand_id
1 'polypeptide(L)'
;ASRKRERVEDAPAAISVITQKDIRRESNTNLGDYMKTVKGVEFTQSGIDSYNLSARGFNTSFSSRLLTLTDGRMANVPSLRLIAYNVIPVSFEDVKQIEVVLGPSSALYGPNAYTGVLNIITSSPLDASGTTINLQGGALSQKGSDPIQK
;
A
#
# COMPACT_ATOMS: atom_id res chain seq x y z
N ALA A 1 2.77 0.89 -17.75
CA ALA A 1 3.59 1.45 -16.67
C ALA A 1 4.59 2.46 -17.24
N SER A 2 4.11 3.59 -17.68
CA SER A 2 4.95 4.71 -18.07
C SER A 2 4.86 5.81 -16.99
N ARG A 3 5.84 6.70 -16.93
CA ARG A 3 5.79 7.89 -16.07
C ARG A 3 4.82 8.97 -16.59
N LYS A 4 4.17 8.72 -17.71
CA LYS A 4 3.13 9.57 -18.30
C LYS A 4 1.75 9.07 -17.88
N ARG A 5 0.75 9.95 -17.92
CA ARG A 5 -0.64 9.56 -17.74
C ARG A 5 -1.07 8.70 -18.92
N GLU A 6 -1.29 7.43 -18.68
CA GLU A 6 -1.82 6.44 -19.61
C GLU A 6 -3.07 5.80 -19.04
N ARG A 7 -3.93 5.29 -19.89
CA ARG A 7 -5.04 4.45 -19.42
C ARG A 7 -4.47 3.12 -18.93
N VAL A 8 -5.04 2.59 -17.85
CA VAL A 8 -4.63 1.30 -17.27
C VAL A 8 -4.75 0.17 -18.29
N GLU A 9 -5.72 0.28 -19.18
CA GLU A 9 -6.00 -0.70 -20.26
C GLU A 9 -4.90 -0.75 -21.33
N ASP A 10 -4.20 0.36 -21.55
CA ASP A 10 -3.14 0.49 -22.55
C ASP A 10 -1.75 0.16 -21.98
N ALA A 11 -1.66 -0.11 -20.67
CA ALA A 11 -0.38 -0.34 -20.03
C ALA A 11 0.12 -1.78 -20.29
N PRO A 12 1.41 -1.95 -20.64
CA PRO A 12 1.99 -3.28 -20.93
C PRO A 12 2.24 -4.13 -19.66
N ALA A 13 1.68 -3.76 -18.52
CA ALA A 13 1.83 -4.44 -17.24
C ALA A 13 0.46 -4.62 -16.56
N ALA A 14 0.36 -5.62 -15.68
CA ALA A 14 -0.82 -5.80 -14.85
C ALA A 14 -0.87 -4.69 -13.78
N ILE A 15 -1.72 -3.70 -14.00
CA ILE A 15 -1.90 -2.57 -13.09
C ILE A 15 -3.25 -2.71 -12.40
N SER A 16 -3.24 -2.61 -11.09
CA SER A 16 -4.44 -2.47 -10.26
C SER A 16 -4.43 -1.09 -9.61
N VAL A 17 -5.56 -0.40 -9.66
CA VAL A 17 -5.73 0.92 -9.06
C VAL A 17 -6.83 0.86 -8.03
N ILE A 18 -6.52 1.26 -6.79
CA ILE A 18 -7.48 1.46 -5.71
C ILE A 18 -7.70 2.97 -5.61
N THR A 19 -8.93 3.39 -5.88
CA THR A 19 -9.26 4.81 -5.89
C THR A 19 -9.58 5.34 -4.49
N GLN A 20 -9.55 6.66 -4.31
CA GLN A 20 -9.97 7.28 -3.06
C GLN A 20 -11.41 6.90 -2.67
N LYS A 21 -12.27 6.69 -3.66
CA LYS A 21 -13.65 6.24 -3.42
C LYS A 21 -13.71 4.84 -2.80
N ASP A 22 -12.84 3.93 -3.26
CA ASP A 22 -12.74 2.58 -2.73
C ASP A 22 -12.16 2.62 -1.31
N ILE A 23 -11.14 3.45 -1.07
CA ILE A 23 -10.54 3.67 0.24
C ILE A 23 -11.56 4.19 1.26
N ARG A 24 -12.38 5.17 0.88
CA ARG A 24 -13.42 5.73 1.77
C ARG A 24 -14.60 4.79 2.00
N ARG A 25 -14.85 3.87 1.08
CA ARG A 25 -15.94 2.89 1.20
C ARG A 25 -15.61 1.78 2.19
N GLU A 26 -14.35 1.44 2.29
CA GLU A 26 -13.85 0.41 3.19
C GLU A 26 -13.25 1.07 4.45
N SER A 27 -13.80 0.77 5.62
CA SER A 27 -13.28 1.28 6.91
C SER A 27 -12.07 0.47 7.37
N ASN A 28 -11.09 0.29 6.48
CA ASN A 28 -9.87 -0.45 6.79
C ASN A 28 -8.91 0.41 7.61
N THR A 29 -8.23 -0.19 8.57
CA THR A 29 -7.34 0.51 9.50
C THR A 29 -5.89 0.56 9.04
N ASN A 30 -5.54 -0.26 8.04
CA ASN A 30 -4.17 -0.36 7.53
C ASN A 30 -4.12 -0.57 6.02
N LEU A 31 -2.99 -0.23 5.42
CA LEU A 31 -2.75 -0.38 3.97
C LEU A 31 -2.89 -1.83 3.49
N GLY A 32 -2.51 -2.78 4.34
CA GLY A 32 -2.54 -4.20 4.00
C GLY A 32 -3.94 -4.71 3.71
N ASP A 33 -4.95 -4.18 4.40
CA ASP A 33 -6.33 -4.62 4.21
C ASP A 33 -6.83 -4.26 2.79
N TYR A 34 -6.46 -3.10 2.28
CA TYR A 34 -6.77 -2.73 0.88
C TYR A 34 -6.07 -3.64 -0.13
N MET A 35 -4.88 -4.14 0.22
CA MET A 35 -4.11 -5.01 -0.68
C MET A 35 -4.67 -6.43 -0.78
N LYS A 36 -5.51 -6.88 0.17
CA LYS A 36 -6.17 -8.20 0.11
C LYS A 36 -7.05 -8.38 -1.12
N THR A 37 -7.57 -7.28 -1.66
CA THR A 37 -8.43 -7.29 -2.85
C THR A 37 -7.64 -7.33 -4.16
N VAL A 38 -6.34 -7.06 -4.11
CA VAL A 38 -5.48 -6.98 -5.29
C VAL A 38 -4.96 -8.37 -5.66
N LYS A 39 -5.35 -8.86 -6.83
CA LYS A 39 -4.88 -10.15 -7.33
C LYS A 39 -3.36 -10.17 -7.54
N GLY A 40 -2.68 -11.17 -6.98
CA GLY A 40 -1.23 -11.34 -7.13
C GLY A 40 -0.40 -10.60 -6.08
N VAL A 41 -1.03 -9.93 -5.14
CA VAL A 41 -0.40 -9.44 -3.91
C VAL A 41 -0.71 -10.40 -2.78
N GLU A 42 0.31 -10.80 -2.07
CA GLU A 42 0.22 -11.64 -0.89
C GLU A 42 0.33 -10.77 0.36
N PHE A 43 -0.60 -10.96 1.26
CA PHE A 43 -0.66 -10.28 2.54
C PHE A 43 -0.43 -11.30 3.66
N THR A 44 0.53 -11.01 4.52
CA THR A 44 0.76 -11.77 5.75
C THR A 44 0.76 -10.83 6.94
N GLN A 45 -0.07 -11.12 7.91
CA GLN A 45 -0.18 -10.36 9.13
C GLN A 45 0.43 -11.15 10.29
N SER A 46 1.39 -10.56 11.00
CA SER A 46 2.04 -11.13 12.17
C SER A 46 1.64 -10.45 13.48
N GLY A 47 0.87 -9.37 13.43
CA GLY A 47 0.37 -8.63 14.57
C GLY A 47 -0.71 -7.65 14.16
N ILE A 48 -1.25 -6.86 15.09
CA ILE A 48 -2.34 -5.91 14.81
C ILE A 48 -1.90 -4.86 13.77
N ASP A 49 -0.69 -4.32 13.93
CA ASP A 49 -0.11 -3.30 13.04
C ASP A 49 1.12 -3.81 12.28
N SER A 50 1.45 -5.10 12.42
CA SER A 50 2.60 -5.70 11.76
C SER A 50 2.16 -6.60 10.63
N TYR A 51 2.42 -6.20 9.41
CA TYR A 51 2.08 -6.96 8.22
C TYR A 51 3.15 -6.77 7.13
N ASN A 52 3.18 -7.73 6.24
CA ASN A 52 4.07 -7.74 5.08
C ASN A 52 3.26 -7.89 3.80
N LEU A 53 3.72 -7.20 2.78
CA LEU A 53 3.18 -7.30 1.42
C LEU A 53 4.26 -7.88 0.51
N SER A 54 3.88 -8.82 -0.29
CA SER A 54 4.74 -9.33 -1.35
C SER A 54 3.94 -9.60 -2.62
N ALA A 55 4.63 -9.82 -3.70
CA ALA A 55 4.02 -10.22 -4.95
C ALA A 55 4.72 -11.48 -5.48
N ARG A 56 3.94 -12.41 -6.03
CA ARG A 56 4.42 -13.62 -6.70
C ARG A 56 5.27 -14.56 -5.83
N GLY A 57 4.84 -14.85 -4.61
CA GLY A 57 5.36 -15.98 -3.84
C GLY A 57 6.67 -15.75 -3.10
N PHE A 58 7.10 -14.55 -2.87
CA PHE A 58 8.32 -14.23 -2.12
C PHE A 58 8.02 -13.52 -0.81
N ASN A 59 7.08 -14.08 -0.03
CA ASN A 59 6.63 -13.45 1.20
C ASN A 59 7.55 -13.78 2.38
N THR A 60 8.42 -12.85 2.71
CA THR A 60 9.23 -12.89 3.94
C THR A 60 9.18 -11.53 4.61
N SER A 61 9.32 -11.51 5.93
CA SER A 61 9.32 -10.29 6.75
C SER A 61 10.38 -9.27 6.33
N PHE A 62 11.39 -9.69 5.61
CA PHE A 62 12.50 -8.87 5.11
C PHE A 62 12.51 -8.78 3.57
N SER A 63 11.38 -9.00 2.93
CA SER A 63 11.30 -8.90 1.47
C SER A 63 11.22 -7.44 1.05
N SER A 64 12.19 -6.98 0.28
CA SER A 64 12.20 -5.65 -0.37
C SER A 64 11.99 -5.75 -1.89
N ARG A 65 11.42 -6.83 -2.38
CA ARG A 65 11.27 -7.07 -3.82
C ARG A 65 10.07 -6.36 -4.44
N LEU A 66 9.08 -6.00 -3.62
CA LEU A 66 7.99 -5.10 -3.99
C LEU A 66 8.41 -3.68 -3.61
N LEU A 67 8.75 -2.87 -4.59
CA LEU A 67 9.13 -1.49 -4.35
C LEU A 67 7.92 -0.68 -3.91
N THR A 68 7.98 -0.08 -2.73
CA THR A 68 6.92 0.81 -2.23
C THR A 68 7.37 2.26 -2.34
N LEU A 69 6.52 3.07 -2.96
CA LEU A 69 6.72 4.50 -3.16
C LEU A 69 5.58 5.28 -2.51
N THR A 70 5.89 6.45 -2.00
CA THR A 70 4.92 7.48 -1.62
C THR A 70 5.25 8.74 -2.38
N ASP A 71 4.35 9.19 -3.25
CA ASP A 71 4.54 10.33 -4.14
C ASP A 71 5.87 10.27 -4.93
N GLY A 72 6.20 9.06 -5.39
CA GLY A 72 7.43 8.79 -6.14
C GLY A 72 8.70 8.68 -5.29
N ARG A 73 8.62 8.80 -3.96
CA ARG A 73 9.73 8.61 -3.03
C ARG A 73 9.72 7.21 -2.46
N MET A 74 10.89 6.60 -2.30
CA MET A 74 11.00 5.27 -1.69
C MET A 74 10.57 5.30 -0.22
N ALA A 75 9.62 4.44 0.13
CA ALA A 75 9.09 4.30 1.49
C ALA A 75 9.80 3.21 2.31
N ASN A 76 10.99 2.81 1.92
CA ASN A 76 11.77 1.81 2.64
C ASN A 76 12.65 2.45 3.72
N VAL A 77 13.00 1.66 4.73
CA VAL A 77 14.03 1.99 5.72
C VAL A 77 15.38 1.48 5.18
N PRO A 78 16.26 2.36 4.65
CA PRO A 78 17.44 1.93 3.90
C PRO A 78 18.41 1.08 4.73
N SER A 79 18.57 1.41 6.01
CA SER A 79 19.46 0.71 6.93
C SER A 79 19.05 -0.74 7.22
N LEU A 80 17.74 -1.01 7.17
CA LEU A 80 17.16 -2.32 7.49
C LEU A 80 16.75 -3.11 6.24
N ARG A 81 16.79 -2.48 5.07
CA ARG A 81 16.33 -3.04 3.79
C ARG A 81 14.93 -3.64 3.85
N LEU A 82 14.07 -3.09 4.69
CA LEU A 82 12.68 -3.50 4.84
C LEU A 82 11.74 -2.32 4.63
N ILE A 83 10.48 -2.64 4.39
CA ILE A 83 9.40 -1.67 4.33
C ILE A 83 8.56 -1.83 5.58
N ALA A 84 8.59 -0.83 6.43
CA ALA A 84 7.75 -0.78 7.62
C ALA A 84 6.45 -0.05 7.26
N TYR A 85 5.46 -0.78 6.79
CA TYR A 85 4.20 -0.22 6.32
C TYR A 85 3.44 0.57 7.39
N ASN A 86 3.62 0.20 8.65
CA ASN A 86 3.01 0.85 9.80
C ASN A 86 3.61 2.21 10.16
N VAL A 87 4.79 2.53 9.62
CA VAL A 87 5.45 3.83 9.85
C VAL A 87 5.46 4.73 8.61
N ILE A 88 4.79 4.32 7.54
CA ILE A 88 4.63 5.20 6.38
C ILE A 88 3.76 6.39 6.83
N PRO A 89 4.26 7.62 6.79
CA PRO A 89 3.57 8.79 7.33
C PRO A 89 2.51 9.32 6.37
N VAL A 90 1.51 8.50 6.08
CA VAL A 90 0.40 8.84 5.17
C VAL A 90 -0.91 8.53 5.86
N SER A 91 -1.76 9.52 5.99
CA SER A 91 -3.16 9.30 6.39
C SER A 91 -3.96 8.80 5.19
N PHE A 92 -4.84 7.83 5.40
CA PHE A 92 -5.67 7.29 4.31
C PHE A 92 -6.66 8.31 3.75
N GLU A 93 -7.03 9.31 4.53
CA GLU A 93 -7.85 10.44 4.08
C GLU A 93 -7.14 11.27 3.01
N ASP A 94 -5.82 11.35 3.10
CA ASP A 94 -4.99 12.10 2.17
C ASP A 94 -4.63 11.29 0.92
N VAL A 95 -4.87 9.97 0.93
CA VAL A 95 -4.57 9.12 -0.21
C VAL A 95 -5.59 9.36 -1.32
N LYS A 96 -5.10 9.79 -2.47
CA LYS A 96 -5.86 9.95 -3.69
C LYS A 96 -6.10 8.63 -4.40
N GLN A 97 -5.05 7.82 -4.53
CA GLN A 97 -5.10 6.50 -5.13
C GLN A 97 -3.87 5.67 -4.75
N ILE A 98 -4.02 4.37 -4.83
CA ILE A 98 -2.94 3.41 -4.67
C ILE A 98 -2.82 2.63 -5.98
N GLU A 99 -1.64 2.64 -6.57
CA GLU A 99 -1.34 1.91 -7.81
C GLU A 99 -0.46 0.70 -7.49
N VAL A 100 -0.87 -0.46 -7.96
CA VAL A 100 -0.10 -1.69 -7.85
C VAL A 100 0.26 -2.17 -9.24
N VAL A 101 1.53 -2.13 -9.56
CA VAL A 101 2.08 -2.62 -10.83
C VAL A 101 2.78 -3.94 -10.56
N LEU A 102 2.25 -5.02 -11.13
CA LEU A 102 2.81 -6.36 -10.95
C LEU A 102 3.69 -6.74 -12.14
N GLY A 103 4.89 -7.11 -11.84
CA GLY A 103 5.88 -7.53 -12.83
C GLY A 103 7.22 -6.81 -12.67
N PRO A 104 8.24 -7.23 -13.42
CA PRO A 104 9.55 -6.62 -13.36
C PRO A 104 9.49 -5.19 -13.91
N SER A 105 9.61 -4.20 -13.02
CA SER A 105 9.48 -2.78 -13.33
C SER A 105 10.75 -1.97 -13.00
N SER A 106 11.86 -2.66 -12.77
CA SER A 106 13.12 -2.05 -12.39
C SER A 106 13.70 -1.10 -13.44
N ALA A 107 13.38 -1.32 -14.72
CA ALA A 107 13.78 -0.40 -15.80
C ALA A 107 13.15 0.99 -15.69
N LEU A 108 11.93 1.08 -15.11
CA LEU A 108 11.20 2.34 -14.97
C LEU A 108 11.33 2.97 -13.58
N TYR A 109 11.36 2.13 -12.55
CA TYR A 109 11.29 2.55 -11.16
C TYR A 109 12.59 2.35 -10.39
N GLY A 110 13.60 1.71 -11.01
CA GLY A 110 14.92 1.48 -10.42
C GLY A 110 15.03 0.19 -9.60
N PRO A 111 16.08 0.06 -8.81
CA PRO A 111 16.36 -1.14 -8.03
C PRO A 111 15.22 -1.45 -7.05
N ASN A 112 15.09 -2.72 -6.71
CA ASN A 112 14.05 -3.29 -5.84
C ASN A 112 12.64 -3.44 -6.46
N ALA A 113 12.38 -2.99 -7.67
CA ALA A 113 11.14 -3.24 -8.39
C ALA A 113 11.16 -4.60 -9.14
N TYR A 114 11.55 -5.67 -8.44
CA TYR A 114 11.70 -6.99 -9.06
C TYR A 114 10.38 -7.71 -9.29
N THR A 115 9.50 -7.68 -8.33
CA THR A 115 8.19 -8.35 -8.40
C THR A 115 7.06 -7.40 -8.72
N GLY A 116 7.27 -6.12 -8.47
CA GLY A 116 6.29 -5.07 -8.73
C GLY A 116 6.60 -3.77 -8.03
N VAL A 117 5.67 -2.83 -8.15
CA VAL A 117 5.70 -1.51 -7.52
C VAL A 117 4.36 -1.24 -6.86
N LEU A 118 4.39 -0.81 -5.63
CA LEU A 118 3.28 -0.24 -4.90
C LEU A 118 3.50 1.27 -4.79
N ASN A 119 2.67 2.07 -5.42
CA ASN A 119 2.79 3.53 -5.41
C ASN A 119 1.57 4.16 -4.74
N ILE A 120 1.79 4.81 -3.60
CA ILE A 120 0.79 5.55 -2.86
C ILE A 120 0.86 6.99 -3.34
N ILE A 121 -0.23 7.51 -3.86
CA ILE A 121 -0.34 8.87 -4.38
C ILE A 121 -1.25 9.65 -3.46
N THR A 122 -0.74 10.72 -2.87
CA THR A 122 -1.51 11.60 -1.99
C THR A 122 -2.22 12.71 -2.76
N SER A 123 -3.22 13.28 -2.13
CA SER A 123 -3.94 14.45 -2.66
C SER A 123 -3.05 15.70 -2.54
N SER A 124 -3.12 16.57 -3.55
CA SER A 124 -2.40 17.85 -3.45
C SER A 124 -3.00 18.71 -2.34
N PRO A 125 -2.19 19.40 -1.52
CA PRO A 125 -2.70 20.36 -0.55
C PRO A 125 -3.53 21.49 -1.19
N LEU A 126 -3.34 21.73 -2.48
CA LEU A 126 -4.13 22.72 -3.23
C LEU A 126 -5.55 22.21 -3.56
N ASP A 127 -5.72 20.89 -3.65
CA ASP A 127 -7.01 20.25 -3.93
C ASP A 127 -7.80 19.96 -2.65
N ALA A 128 -7.11 19.87 -1.50
CA ALA A 128 -7.67 19.58 -0.19
C ALA A 128 -7.73 20.87 0.65
N SER A 129 -8.85 21.59 0.58
CA SER A 129 -9.09 22.75 1.42
C SER A 129 -10.01 22.40 2.59
N GLY A 130 -9.66 22.82 3.81
CA GLY A 130 -10.48 22.63 5.00
C GLY A 130 -9.84 21.74 6.06
N THR A 131 -10.62 21.46 7.10
CA THR A 131 -10.22 20.56 8.20
C THR A 131 -11.09 19.30 8.17
N THR A 132 -10.45 18.16 8.14
CA THR A 132 -11.13 16.85 8.22
C THR A 132 -10.84 16.23 9.58
N ILE A 133 -11.86 15.77 10.25
CA ILE A 133 -11.75 15.02 11.51
C ILE A 133 -12.29 13.61 11.23
N ASN A 134 -11.45 12.60 11.40
CA ASN A 134 -11.84 11.20 11.28
C ASN A 134 -11.67 10.51 12.64
N LEU A 135 -12.72 9.81 13.08
CA LEU A 135 -12.72 9.03 14.30
C LEU A 135 -13.04 7.58 13.91
N GLN A 136 -12.09 6.69 14.17
CA GLN A 136 -12.24 5.26 13.92
C GLN A 136 -12.08 4.49 15.22
N GLY A 137 -12.87 3.44 15.38
CA GLY A 137 -12.78 2.53 16.52
C GLY A 137 -13.05 1.10 16.05
N GLY A 138 -12.38 0.15 16.65
CA GLY A 138 -12.54 -1.26 16.32
C GLY A 138 -12.16 -2.15 17.48
N ALA A 139 -12.61 -3.39 17.45
CA ALA A 139 -12.20 -4.41 18.39
C ALA A 139 -11.73 -5.64 17.63
N LEU A 140 -10.57 -6.16 18.03
CA LEU A 140 -10.07 -7.44 17.54
C LEU A 140 -10.40 -8.51 18.58
N SER A 141 -11.17 -9.51 18.18
CA SER A 141 -11.50 -10.66 19.04
C SER A 141 -10.80 -11.91 18.50
N GLN A 142 -10.05 -12.57 19.36
CA GLN A 142 -9.45 -13.88 19.06
C GLN A 142 -10.16 -14.93 19.93
N LYS A 143 -10.46 -16.09 19.35
CA LYS A 143 -11.10 -17.19 20.07
C LYS A 143 -10.23 -17.60 21.27
N GLY A 144 -10.75 -17.41 22.48
CA GLY A 144 -10.06 -17.75 23.75
C GLY A 144 -9.23 -16.63 24.37
N SER A 145 -9.33 -15.41 23.89
CA SER A 145 -8.73 -14.22 24.50
C SER A 145 -9.73 -13.08 24.62
N ASP A 146 -9.48 -12.16 25.54
CA ASP A 146 -10.28 -10.94 25.64
C ASP A 146 -10.13 -10.08 24.38
N PRO A 147 -11.18 -9.35 23.97
CA PRO A 147 -11.11 -8.47 22.81
C PRO A 147 -10.12 -7.34 23.06
N ILE A 148 -9.21 -7.13 22.12
CA ILE A 148 -8.27 -6.02 22.14
C ILE A 148 -8.95 -4.82 21.49
N GLN A 149 -9.21 -3.77 22.26
CA GLN A 149 -9.76 -2.52 21.76
C GLN A 149 -8.63 -1.63 21.24
N LYS A 150 -8.88 -0.98 20.11
CA LYS A 150 -8.03 0.02 19.51
C LYS A 150 -8.72 1.38 19.48
#